data_4ed12035dac94bf30f29dcca950277c2
#
_entry.id   4ed12035dac94bf30f29dcca950277c2
#
_cell.length_a   1.000
_cell.length_b   1.000
_cell.length_c   1.000
_cell.angle_alpha   90.00
_cell.angle_beta   90.00
_cell.angle_gamma   90.00
#
_symmetry.space_group_name_H-M   'P 1'
#
loop_
_entity.id
_entity.type
_entity.pdbx_description
1 polymer ?
#
loop_
_entity_poly.entity_id
_entity_poly.type
_entity_poly.pdbx_seq_one_letter_code
_entity_poly.pdbx_strand_id
1 'polypeptide(L)'
;MISNAAFVQLMQQINLPSAAAEYDRFALYCTQLQEWNQRMNLTAITDDEGVAEKHFADSLLPLTMVQLPIGASLVDVGSGAGFPGLPMALARPDLRVTFLDSLQKRLTFLAQLTQMLGVPAAMLHARAEDAGQDKAYREQFDVATARAVANLNALAEYCLPLV
;
A
#
# COMPACT_ATOMS: atom_id res chain seq x y z
N MET A 1 -7.13 3.77 -16.11
CA MET A 1 -7.91 4.13 -14.89
C MET A 1 -9.35 4.47 -15.24
N ILE A 2 -10.34 4.07 -14.43
CA ILE A 2 -11.75 4.49 -14.58
C ILE A 2 -11.88 6.01 -14.60
N SER A 3 -13.02 6.55 -15.08
CA SER A 3 -13.24 8.01 -15.12
C SER A 3 -13.24 8.62 -13.70
N ASN A 4 -12.96 9.92 -13.62
CA ASN A 4 -13.00 10.64 -12.33
C ASN A 4 -14.38 10.51 -11.66
N ALA A 5 -15.47 10.66 -12.42
CA ALA A 5 -16.82 10.52 -11.90
C ALA A 5 -17.08 9.12 -11.31
N ALA A 6 -16.63 8.05 -11.96
CA ALA A 6 -16.75 6.69 -11.45
C ALA A 6 -15.89 6.48 -10.19
N PHE A 7 -14.68 7.05 -10.14
CA PHE A 7 -13.83 7.00 -8.97
C PHE A 7 -14.44 7.73 -7.77
N VAL A 8 -15.01 8.91 -7.99
CA VAL A 8 -15.75 9.65 -6.93
C VAL A 8 -16.89 8.81 -6.36
N GLN A 9 -17.69 8.17 -7.22
CA GLN A 9 -18.76 7.27 -6.78
C GLN A 9 -18.21 6.09 -5.97
N LEU A 10 -17.13 5.48 -6.41
CA LEU A 10 -16.50 4.37 -5.71
C LEU A 10 -16.00 4.79 -4.31
N MET A 11 -15.37 5.96 -4.18
CA MET A 11 -14.92 6.49 -2.89
C MET A 11 -16.10 6.82 -1.96
N GLN A 12 -17.23 7.27 -2.50
CA GLN A 12 -18.46 7.46 -1.71
C GLN A 12 -19.04 6.13 -1.21
N GLN A 13 -19.03 5.10 -2.06
CA GLN A 13 -19.55 3.76 -1.69
C GLN A 13 -18.77 3.13 -0.54
N ILE A 14 -17.46 3.35 -0.48
CA ILE A 14 -16.62 2.87 0.62
C ILE A 14 -16.58 3.82 1.84
N ASN A 15 -17.42 4.86 1.87
CA ASN A 15 -17.45 5.87 2.93
C ASN A 15 -16.12 6.64 3.13
N LEU A 16 -15.36 6.83 2.07
CA LEU A 16 -14.11 7.61 2.09
C LEU A 16 -14.06 8.65 0.95
N PRO A 17 -15.05 9.58 0.89
CA PRO A 17 -15.14 10.55 -0.21
C PRO A 17 -13.93 11.48 -0.31
N SER A 18 -13.19 11.70 0.77
CA SER A 18 -11.99 12.53 0.76
C SER A 18 -10.88 11.99 -0.15
N ALA A 19 -10.79 10.67 -0.31
CA ALA A 19 -9.81 10.05 -1.18
C ALA A 19 -10.03 10.39 -2.67
N ALA A 20 -11.23 10.83 -3.04
CA ALA A 20 -11.54 11.24 -4.40
C ALA A 20 -10.72 12.47 -4.86
N ALA A 21 -10.25 13.31 -3.93
CA ALA A 21 -9.39 14.44 -4.24
C ALA A 21 -8.03 14.02 -4.84
N GLU A 22 -7.61 12.80 -4.58
CA GLU A 22 -6.34 12.22 -5.04
C GLU A 22 -6.45 11.50 -6.40
N TYR A 23 -7.54 11.67 -7.14
CA TYR A 23 -7.81 10.94 -8.38
C TYR A 23 -6.63 10.94 -9.36
N ASP A 24 -5.98 12.07 -9.60
CA ASP A 24 -4.88 12.16 -10.55
C ASP A 24 -3.67 11.31 -10.13
N ARG A 25 -3.42 11.24 -8.83
CA ARG A 25 -2.36 10.38 -8.27
C ARG A 25 -2.72 8.90 -8.37
N PHE A 26 -3.97 8.52 -8.13
CA PHE A 26 -4.44 7.16 -8.35
C PHE A 26 -4.42 6.77 -9.83
N ALA A 27 -4.75 7.71 -10.74
CA ALA A 27 -4.67 7.48 -12.17
C ALA A 27 -3.23 7.25 -12.65
N LEU A 28 -2.29 8.05 -12.15
CA LEU A 28 -0.86 7.87 -12.40
C LEU A 28 -0.37 6.51 -11.85
N TYR A 29 -0.78 6.16 -10.63
CA TYR A 29 -0.44 4.87 -10.04
C TYR A 29 -0.94 3.69 -10.91
N CYS A 30 -2.19 3.74 -11.35
CA CYS A 30 -2.77 2.72 -12.22
C CYS A 30 -1.95 2.56 -13.51
N THR A 31 -1.59 3.67 -14.16
CA THR A 31 -0.78 3.67 -15.38
C THR A 31 0.60 3.04 -15.13
N GLN A 32 1.29 3.46 -14.08
CA GLN A 32 2.61 2.92 -13.74
C GLN A 32 2.55 1.43 -13.35
N LEU A 33 1.51 1.03 -12.61
CA LEU A 33 1.30 -0.37 -12.27
C LEU A 33 1.15 -1.24 -13.53
N GLN A 34 0.33 -0.81 -14.49
CA GLN A 34 0.11 -1.52 -15.75
C GLN A 34 1.38 -1.59 -16.61
N GLU A 35 2.16 -0.52 -16.70
CA GLU A 35 3.42 -0.49 -17.44
C GLU A 35 4.47 -1.44 -16.83
N TRP A 36 4.68 -1.36 -15.52
CA TRP A 36 5.64 -2.22 -14.84
C TRP A 36 5.21 -3.67 -14.78
N ASN A 37 3.90 -3.92 -14.73
CA ASN A 37 3.36 -5.28 -14.70
C ASN A 37 3.73 -6.09 -15.94
N GLN A 38 3.94 -5.44 -17.07
CA GLN A 38 4.42 -6.11 -18.30
C GLN A 38 5.80 -6.76 -18.15
N ARG A 39 6.58 -6.32 -17.15
CA ARG A 39 7.96 -6.77 -16.92
C ARG A 39 8.14 -7.56 -15.62
N MET A 40 7.26 -7.38 -14.65
CA MET A 40 7.51 -7.85 -13.28
C MET A 40 6.42 -8.75 -12.70
N ASN A 41 5.30 -8.95 -13.39
CA ASN A 41 4.14 -9.69 -12.85
C ASN A 41 3.75 -9.23 -11.43
N LEU A 42 3.50 -7.94 -11.28
CA LEU A 42 3.14 -7.33 -10.00
C LEU A 42 1.73 -7.72 -9.53
N THR A 43 0.82 -7.89 -10.49
CA THR A 43 -0.58 -8.24 -10.25
C THR A 43 -1.17 -9.01 -11.42
N ALA A 44 -2.16 -9.86 -11.14
CA ALA A 44 -2.97 -10.51 -12.16
C ALA A 44 -4.13 -9.62 -12.65
N ILE A 45 -4.45 -8.53 -11.93
CA ILE A 45 -5.53 -7.61 -12.25
C ILE A 45 -4.94 -6.45 -13.05
N THR A 46 -5.34 -6.33 -14.32
CA THR A 46 -4.75 -5.38 -15.27
C THR A 46 -5.77 -4.40 -15.87
N ASP A 47 -7.05 -4.68 -15.71
CA ASP A 47 -8.12 -3.80 -16.17
C ASP A 47 -8.37 -2.65 -15.19
N ASP A 48 -8.86 -1.54 -15.72
CA ASP A 48 -9.04 -0.30 -14.97
C ASP A 48 -10.04 -0.42 -13.83
N GLU A 49 -11.15 -1.15 -14.04
CA GLU A 49 -12.17 -1.37 -13.02
C GLU A 49 -11.62 -2.25 -11.90
N GLY A 50 -11.00 -3.36 -12.27
CA GLY A 50 -10.40 -4.29 -11.31
C GLY A 50 -9.32 -3.62 -10.45
N VAL A 51 -8.47 -2.76 -11.03
CA VAL A 51 -7.47 -1.99 -10.28
C VAL A 51 -8.15 -1.01 -9.32
N ALA A 52 -9.18 -0.28 -9.78
CA ALA A 52 -9.88 0.69 -8.94
C ALA A 52 -10.61 0.02 -7.77
N GLU A 53 -11.33 -1.06 -8.02
CA GLU A 53 -12.14 -1.74 -7.00
C GLU A 53 -11.30 -2.67 -6.10
N LYS A 54 -10.60 -3.64 -6.72
CA LYS A 54 -9.93 -4.73 -6.01
C LYS A 54 -8.54 -4.37 -5.49
N HIS A 55 -7.96 -3.27 -5.97
CA HIS A 55 -6.70 -2.79 -5.44
C HIS A 55 -6.87 -1.50 -4.65
N PHE A 56 -7.41 -0.43 -5.24
CA PHE A 56 -7.46 0.86 -4.54
C PHE A 56 -8.55 0.88 -3.46
N ALA A 57 -9.82 0.65 -3.81
CA ALA A 57 -10.91 0.71 -2.85
C ALA A 57 -10.70 -0.33 -1.72
N ASP A 58 -10.35 -1.57 -2.05
CA ASP A 58 -10.06 -2.62 -1.06
C ASP A 58 -8.93 -2.22 -0.10
N SER A 59 -7.87 -1.60 -0.62
CA SER A 59 -6.75 -1.10 0.20
C SER A 59 -7.13 0.06 1.13
N LEU A 60 -8.19 0.80 0.82
CA LEU A 60 -8.66 1.94 1.59
C LEU A 60 -9.67 1.56 2.69
N LEU A 61 -10.34 0.40 2.58
CA LEU A 61 -11.32 -0.06 3.55
C LEU A 61 -10.82 -0.03 5.01
N PRO A 62 -9.58 -0.43 5.33
CA PRO A 62 -9.09 -0.35 6.71
C PRO A 62 -9.17 1.05 7.32
N LEU A 63 -9.03 2.12 6.52
CA LEU A 63 -9.13 3.50 7.00
C LEU A 63 -10.55 3.89 7.43
N THR A 64 -11.56 3.16 6.99
CA THR A 64 -12.96 3.38 7.39
C THR A 64 -13.35 2.58 8.63
N MET A 65 -12.56 1.58 8.99
CA MET A 65 -12.86 0.64 10.07
C MET A 65 -12.01 0.90 11.34
N VAL A 66 -10.81 1.46 11.17
CA VAL A 66 -9.86 1.68 12.26
C VAL A 66 -9.41 3.13 12.26
N GLN A 67 -9.47 3.77 13.44
CA GLN A 67 -8.91 5.09 13.61
C GLN A 67 -7.40 4.99 13.85
N LEU A 68 -6.62 5.45 12.87
CA LEU A 68 -5.18 5.56 12.99
C LEU A 68 -4.80 6.93 13.58
N PRO A 69 -3.84 6.99 14.52
CA PRO A 69 -3.30 8.24 15.03
C PRO A 69 -2.80 9.14 13.90
N ILE A 70 -2.81 10.46 14.13
CA ILE A 70 -2.20 11.41 13.19
C ILE A 70 -0.68 11.19 13.21
N GLY A 71 -0.07 11.08 12.02
CA GLY A 71 1.35 10.82 11.86
C GLY A 71 1.78 9.41 12.23
N ALA A 72 0.84 8.44 12.26
CA ALA A 72 1.16 7.06 12.58
C ALA A 72 2.22 6.48 11.62
N SER A 73 3.13 5.68 12.20
CA SER A 73 4.10 4.89 11.45
C SER A 73 3.46 3.58 10.99
N LEU A 74 3.46 3.35 9.68
CA LEU A 74 2.87 2.16 9.07
C LEU A 74 3.96 1.36 8.35
N VAL A 75 4.05 0.06 8.63
CA VAL A 75 4.84 -0.87 7.83
C VAL A 75 3.93 -1.73 6.97
N ASP A 76 4.17 -1.76 5.67
CA ASP A 76 3.46 -2.62 4.72
C ASP A 76 4.32 -3.85 4.43
N VAL A 77 3.91 -4.99 4.98
CA VAL A 77 4.70 -6.24 4.97
C VAL A 77 4.41 -7.04 3.70
N GLY A 78 5.46 -7.32 2.94
CA GLY A 78 5.33 -7.96 1.63
C GLY A 78 4.64 -7.04 0.64
N SER A 79 5.08 -5.79 0.57
CA SER A 79 4.43 -4.66 -0.12
C SER A 79 4.08 -4.93 -1.58
N GLY A 80 4.87 -5.74 -2.28
CA GLY A 80 4.62 -6.11 -3.68
C GLY A 80 4.49 -4.92 -4.61
N ALA A 81 3.29 -4.70 -5.10
CA ALA A 81 2.93 -3.54 -5.91
C ALA A 81 2.54 -2.29 -5.09
N GLY A 82 2.67 -2.34 -3.76
CA GLY A 82 2.37 -1.23 -2.85
C GLY A 82 1.00 -1.32 -2.17
N PHE A 83 0.39 -2.49 -2.15
CA PHE A 83 -0.95 -2.68 -1.57
C PHE A 83 -0.92 -3.41 -0.22
N PRO A 84 -1.57 -2.86 0.82
CA PRO A 84 -2.45 -1.67 0.82
C PRO A 84 -1.74 -0.35 1.14
N GLY A 85 -0.45 -0.34 1.50
CA GLY A 85 0.25 0.80 2.10
C GLY A 85 0.23 2.07 1.26
N LEU A 86 0.44 1.98 -0.06
CA LEU A 86 0.53 3.17 -0.91
C LEU A 86 -0.83 3.86 -1.16
N PRO A 87 -1.94 3.15 -1.45
CA PRO A 87 -3.26 3.77 -1.44
C PRO A 87 -3.61 4.44 -0.11
N MET A 88 -3.27 3.81 1.02
CA MET A 88 -3.48 4.42 2.35
C MET A 88 -2.68 5.70 2.51
N ALA A 89 -1.42 5.73 2.08
CA ALA A 89 -0.58 6.94 2.12
C ALA A 89 -1.08 8.06 1.20
N LEU A 90 -1.71 7.72 0.07
CA LEU A 90 -2.35 8.71 -0.79
C LEU A 90 -3.56 9.35 -0.13
N ALA A 91 -4.42 8.56 0.52
CA ALA A 91 -5.62 9.04 1.21
C ALA A 91 -5.31 9.71 2.56
N ARG A 92 -4.19 9.36 3.20
CA ARG A 92 -3.73 9.85 4.49
C ARG A 92 -2.25 10.27 4.40
N PRO A 93 -1.97 11.45 3.85
CA PRO A 93 -0.60 11.93 3.59
C PRO A 93 0.22 12.21 4.87
N ASP A 94 -0.43 12.17 6.02
CA ASP A 94 0.23 12.25 7.33
C ASP A 94 0.87 10.92 7.78
N LEU A 95 0.52 9.79 7.16
CA LEU A 95 1.11 8.48 7.49
C LEU A 95 2.59 8.41 7.07
N ARG A 96 3.40 7.88 7.96
CA ARG A 96 4.82 7.60 7.70
C ARG A 96 4.97 6.14 7.27
N VAL A 97 5.04 5.90 5.96
CA VAL A 97 4.98 4.54 5.43
C VAL A 97 6.37 3.97 5.16
N THR A 98 6.57 2.73 5.59
CA THR A 98 7.72 1.89 5.26
C THR A 98 7.23 0.67 4.46
N PHE A 99 7.76 0.48 3.26
CA PHE A 99 7.50 -0.69 2.44
C PHE A 99 8.55 -1.75 2.71
N LEU A 100 8.14 -2.90 3.23
CA LEU A 100 8.98 -4.06 3.50
C LEU A 100 8.72 -5.15 2.46
N ASP A 101 9.73 -5.51 1.69
CA ASP A 101 9.66 -6.63 0.75
C ASP A 101 11.02 -7.36 0.65
N SER A 102 10.98 -8.67 0.45
CA SER A 102 12.18 -9.49 0.26
C SER A 102 12.76 -9.40 -1.16
N LEU A 103 12.05 -8.80 -2.10
CA LEU A 103 12.47 -8.65 -3.49
C LEU A 103 12.85 -7.21 -3.80
N GLN A 104 14.14 -6.94 -3.90
CA GLN A 104 14.69 -5.60 -4.20
C GLN A 104 14.05 -4.94 -5.43
N LYS A 105 13.73 -5.71 -6.46
CA LYS A 105 13.10 -5.17 -7.68
C LYS A 105 11.72 -4.56 -7.44
N ARG A 106 10.95 -5.08 -6.47
CA ARG A 106 9.65 -4.51 -6.08
C ARG A 106 9.84 -3.19 -5.35
N LEU A 107 10.81 -3.12 -4.45
CA LEU A 107 11.16 -1.87 -3.76
C LEU A 107 11.71 -0.82 -4.72
N THR A 108 12.43 -1.22 -5.76
CA THR A 108 12.87 -0.29 -6.83
C THR A 108 11.66 0.32 -7.56
N PHE A 109 10.67 -0.50 -7.90
CA PHE A 109 9.40 -0.01 -8.45
C PHE A 109 8.70 0.97 -7.49
N LEU A 110 8.56 0.59 -6.23
CA LEU A 110 7.90 1.43 -5.22
C LEU A 110 8.64 2.74 -4.97
N ALA A 111 9.96 2.71 -4.95
CA ALA A 111 10.77 3.93 -4.77
C ALA A 111 10.54 4.93 -5.93
N GLN A 112 10.50 4.45 -7.16
CA GLN A 112 10.20 5.30 -8.33
C GLN A 112 8.76 5.80 -8.29
N LEU A 113 7.80 4.92 -8.02
CA LEU A 113 6.39 5.26 -7.96
C LEU A 113 6.08 6.28 -6.87
N THR A 114 6.59 6.08 -5.66
CA THR A 114 6.39 7.02 -4.54
C THR A 114 7.01 8.39 -4.82
N GLN A 115 8.16 8.42 -5.48
CA GLN A 115 8.77 9.67 -5.94
C GLN A 115 7.87 10.40 -6.96
N MET A 116 7.33 9.69 -7.95
CA MET A 116 6.44 10.27 -8.96
C MET A 116 5.13 10.78 -8.35
N LEU A 117 4.62 10.06 -7.35
CA LEU A 117 3.39 10.41 -6.63
C LEU A 117 3.62 11.46 -5.53
N GLY A 118 4.86 11.84 -5.23
CA GLY A 118 5.18 12.77 -4.15
C GLY A 118 4.80 12.22 -2.76
N VAL A 119 4.92 10.90 -2.55
CA VAL A 119 4.69 10.24 -1.27
C VAL A 119 6.04 9.98 -0.58
N PRO A 120 6.31 10.62 0.56
CA PRO A 120 7.49 10.27 1.36
C PRO A 120 7.33 8.84 1.92
N ALA A 121 8.28 7.97 1.63
CA ALA A 121 8.25 6.59 2.10
C ALA A 121 9.65 6.01 2.29
N ALA A 122 9.80 5.10 3.23
CA ALA A 122 11.02 4.31 3.43
C ALA A 122 10.89 2.95 2.71
N MET A 123 12.03 2.45 2.23
CA MET A 123 12.14 1.12 1.60
C MET A 123 12.99 0.22 2.49
N LEU A 124 12.45 -0.92 2.90
CA LEU A 124 13.14 -1.90 3.74
C LEU A 124 13.27 -3.23 2.99
N HIS A 125 14.48 -3.51 2.51
CA HIS A 125 14.78 -4.78 1.85
C HIS A 125 15.17 -5.82 2.90
N ALA A 126 14.21 -6.61 3.33
CA ALA A 126 14.41 -7.69 4.28
C ALA A 126 13.29 -8.74 4.16
N ARG A 127 13.47 -9.90 4.76
CA ARG A 127 12.37 -10.80 5.08
C ARG A 127 11.65 -10.26 6.32
N ALA A 128 10.36 -10.50 6.42
CA ALA A 128 9.56 -10.03 7.55
C ALA A 128 10.06 -10.64 8.87
N GLU A 129 10.45 -11.92 8.85
CA GLU A 129 10.98 -12.65 9.99
C GLU A 129 12.29 -12.04 10.51
N ASP A 130 13.16 -11.61 9.59
CA ASP A 130 14.44 -11.00 9.93
C ASP A 130 14.22 -9.58 10.50
N ALA A 131 13.35 -8.79 9.86
CA ALA A 131 12.99 -7.46 10.33
C ALA A 131 12.35 -7.50 11.73
N GLY A 132 11.48 -8.49 12.00
CA GLY A 132 10.84 -8.67 13.31
C GLY A 132 11.82 -9.06 14.43
N GLN A 133 13.02 -9.55 14.09
CA GLN A 133 14.09 -9.87 15.06
C GLN A 133 15.11 -8.72 15.19
N ASP A 134 15.19 -7.82 14.22
CA ASP A 134 16.11 -6.70 14.27
C ASP A 134 15.57 -5.60 15.19
N LYS A 135 16.37 -5.24 16.19
CA LYS A 135 16.03 -4.18 17.16
C LYS A 135 15.75 -2.82 16.52
N ALA A 136 16.24 -2.58 15.29
CA ALA A 136 15.97 -1.36 14.56
C ALA A 136 14.52 -1.26 14.06
N TYR A 137 13.82 -2.39 13.93
CA TYR A 137 12.47 -2.46 13.35
C TYR A 137 11.44 -3.09 14.28
N ARG A 138 11.87 -3.93 15.21
CA ARG A 138 11.01 -4.59 16.18
C ARG A 138 10.31 -3.55 17.07
N GLU A 139 8.96 -3.63 17.13
CA GLU A 139 8.12 -2.73 17.96
C GLU A 139 8.34 -1.24 17.62
N GLN A 140 8.63 -0.93 16.35
CA GLN A 140 8.91 0.46 15.90
C GLN A 140 7.75 1.08 15.11
N PHE A 141 6.72 0.32 14.80
CA PHE A 141 5.60 0.81 14.01
C PHE A 141 4.30 0.83 14.83
N ASP A 142 3.46 1.82 14.56
CA ASP A 142 2.11 1.88 15.17
C ASP A 142 1.14 0.92 14.51
N VAL A 143 1.38 0.59 13.22
CA VAL A 143 0.50 -0.24 12.40
C VAL A 143 1.31 -1.10 11.44
N ALA A 144 0.93 -2.37 11.33
CA ALA A 144 1.41 -3.25 10.29
C ALA A 144 0.24 -3.63 9.37
N THR A 145 0.47 -3.54 8.07
CA THR A 145 -0.46 -4.02 7.04
C THR A 145 0.19 -5.10 6.21
N ALA A 146 -0.62 -6.02 5.69
CA ALA A 146 -0.16 -7.04 4.75
C ALA A 146 -1.33 -7.54 3.92
N ARG A 147 -1.10 -7.86 2.64
CA ARG A 147 -2.10 -8.44 1.75
C ARG A 147 -1.48 -9.50 0.85
N ALA A 148 -2.13 -10.68 0.79
CA ALA A 148 -1.74 -11.79 -0.07
C ALA A 148 -0.30 -12.31 0.16
N VAL A 149 0.19 -12.26 1.40
CA VAL A 149 1.55 -12.69 1.78
C VAL A 149 1.56 -14.12 2.27
N ALA A 150 0.68 -14.45 3.22
CA ALA A 150 0.60 -15.76 3.86
C ALA A 150 -0.80 -16.02 4.44
N ASN A 151 -1.02 -17.21 5.01
CA ASN A 151 -2.21 -17.45 5.83
C ASN A 151 -2.15 -16.63 7.13
N LEU A 152 -3.29 -16.46 7.79
CA LEU A 152 -3.43 -15.55 8.93
C LEU A 152 -2.45 -15.86 10.07
N ASN A 153 -2.20 -17.13 10.36
CA ASN A 153 -1.31 -17.52 11.46
C ASN A 153 0.13 -17.06 11.19
N ALA A 154 0.67 -17.38 10.00
CA ALA A 154 2.01 -16.93 9.60
C ALA A 154 2.08 -15.42 9.44
N LEU A 155 1.00 -14.80 8.94
CA LEU A 155 0.92 -13.35 8.79
C LEU A 155 1.00 -12.63 10.13
N ALA A 156 0.34 -13.16 11.16
CA ALA A 156 0.44 -12.62 12.52
C ALA A 156 1.88 -12.69 13.04
N GLU A 157 2.59 -13.81 12.81
CA GLU A 157 4.01 -13.95 13.19
C GLU A 157 4.93 -12.96 12.46
N TYR A 158 4.58 -12.56 11.23
CA TYR A 158 5.36 -11.58 10.47
C TYR A 158 5.09 -10.14 10.88
N CYS A 159 3.84 -9.82 11.23
CA CYS A 159 3.41 -8.44 11.51
C CYS A 159 3.56 -8.05 12.99
N LEU A 160 3.14 -8.93 13.92
CA LEU A 160 3.12 -8.60 15.35
C LEU A 160 4.48 -8.20 15.95
N PRO A 161 5.62 -8.78 15.53
CA PRO A 161 6.90 -8.34 16.08
C PRO A 161 7.31 -6.91 15.67
N LEU A 162 6.66 -6.33 14.67
CA LEU A 162 6.99 -4.99 14.15
C LEU A 162 6.21 -3.87 14.85
N VAL A 163 5.06 -4.19 15.49
CA VAL A 163 4.15 -3.25 16.14
C VAL A 163 4.18 -3.36 17.66
#